data_6af6db086462f4a318605b80e534ce3c
#
_entry.id   6af6db086462f4a318605b80e534ce3c
#
_cell.length_a   1.000
_cell.length_b   1.000
_cell.length_c   1.000
_cell.angle_alpha   90.00
_cell.angle_beta   90.00
_cell.angle_gamma   90.00
#
_symmetry.space_group_name_H-M   'P 1'
#
loop_
_entity.id
_entity.type
_entity.pdbx_description
1 polymer ?
#
loop_
_entity_poly.entity_id
_entity_poly.type
_entity_poly.pdbx_seq_one_letter_code
_entity_poly.pdbx_strand_id
1 'polypeptide(L)'
;MPAHVCVTCGTQFAPSDEPPPGCPICLDERQYVGAEGQQWTTAEELRETHHSRVEEIEPGLVGIGVEPSFAIGQRALHVESLLWDCVPLVDDSVVQAIETIAVSHPHYYTTIVDWAERFDARVLLHEADREWVMRPSPRIEFWSGERRRISDGLELIRLGGHFAGGTVCLWRDGAEGRGVVLSGDILQVVSDRNWVSFMWSYPNLIPLPAAEIERIRGVVESLDFDRIYGAWWDRGIDADAKAKVLRSADRYLDAITRGRGAGLL
;
A
#
# COMPACT_ATOMS: atom_id res chain seq x y z
N MET A 1 -11.76 26.37 -3.19
CA MET A 1 -11.46 25.70 -1.89
C MET A 1 -10.37 24.70 -2.17
N PRO A 2 -9.24 24.73 -1.46
CA PRO A 2 -8.18 23.76 -1.61
C PRO A 2 -8.58 22.37 -1.06
N ALA A 3 -8.02 21.33 -1.60
CA ALA A 3 -8.09 19.98 -1.03
C ALA A 3 -6.85 19.78 -0.14
N HIS A 4 -7.06 19.79 1.17
CA HIS A 4 -5.99 19.70 2.16
C HIS A 4 -5.41 18.28 2.20
N VAL A 5 -4.09 18.18 2.30
CA VAL A 5 -3.31 16.93 2.39
C VAL A 5 -2.67 16.85 3.76
N CYS A 6 -2.89 15.76 4.46
CA CYS A 6 -2.25 15.49 5.75
C CYS A 6 -0.74 15.29 5.58
N VAL A 7 0.08 16.07 6.28
CA VAL A 7 1.56 15.98 6.17
C VAL A 7 2.08 14.64 6.70
N THR A 8 1.41 14.03 7.68
CA THR A 8 1.87 12.77 8.29
C THR A 8 1.60 11.52 7.42
N CYS A 9 0.39 11.39 6.83
CA CYS A 9 0.05 10.20 6.05
C CYS A 9 -0.17 10.45 4.54
N GLY A 10 -0.21 11.72 4.12
CA GLY A 10 -0.41 12.07 2.72
C GLY A 10 -1.88 12.04 2.26
N THR A 11 -2.83 11.64 3.09
CA THR A 11 -4.24 11.54 2.71
C THR A 11 -4.84 12.91 2.41
N GLN A 12 -5.48 13.02 1.25
CA GLN A 12 -6.18 14.21 0.82
C GLN A 12 -7.65 14.18 1.27
N PHE A 13 -8.14 15.34 1.72
CA PHE A 13 -9.51 15.55 2.16
C PHE A 13 -10.34 16.27 1.09
N ALA A 14 -11.67 16.19 1.25
CA ALA A 14 -12.59 16.95 0.41
C ALA A 14 -12.26 18.45 0.48
N PRO A 15 -12.40 19.22 -0.63
CA PRO A 15 -12.10 20.64 -0.65
C PRO A 15 -12.87 21.42 0.42
N SER A 16 -12.16 22.27 1.18
CA SER A 16 -12.73 23.12 2.24
C SER A 16 -11.92 24.42 2.37
N ASP A 17 -12.54 25.47 2.95
CA ASP A 17 -11.85 26.75 3.16
C ASP A 17 -10.75 26.64 4.22
N GLU A 18 -11.00 25.85 5.26
CA GLU A 18 -10.04 25.57 6.33
C GLU A 18 -9.69 24.07 6.38
N PRO A 19 -8.48 23.70 6.82
CA PRO A 19 -8.12 22.30 6.98
C PRO A 19 -8.99 21.63 8.06
N PRO A 20 -9.22 20.32 7.97
CA PRO A 20 -9.92 19.56 9.00
C PRO A 20 -9.23 19.69 10.38
N PRO A 21 -9.96 19.55 11.49
CA PRO A 21 -9.38 19.66 12.84
C PRO A 21 -8.40 18.52 13.17
N GLY A 22 -8.44 17.43 12.44
CA GLY A 22 -7.56 16.27 12.58
C GLY A 22 -7.75 15.27 11.46
N CYS A 23 -6.78 14.37 11.31
CA CYS A 23 -6.82 13.28 10.35
C CYS A 23 -7.22 11.99 11.06
N PRO A 24 -8.42 11.41 10.81
CA PRO A 24 -8.86 10.16 11.45
C PRO A 24 -7.89 9.00 11.23
N ILE A 25 -7.22 8.95 10.06
CA ILE A 25 -6.22 7.92 9.74
C ILE A 25 -5.00 8.04 10.67
N CYS A 26 -4.51 9.28 10.95
CA CYS A 26 -3.37 9.46 11.86
C CYS A 26 -3.75 9.36 13.35
N LEU A 27 -5.03 9.60 13.69
CA LEU A 27 -5.53 9.43 15.06
C LEU A 27 -5.82 7.98 15.43
N ASP A 28 -5.91 7.10 14.43
CA ASP A 28 -6.03 5.66 14.65
C ASP A 28 -4.72 5.06 15.18
N GLU A 29 -4.82 4.01 16.03
CA GLU A 29 -3.66 3.37 16.68
C GLU A 29 -2.67 2.70 15.71
N ARG A 30 -3.05 2.52 14.42
CA ARG A 30 -2.17 2.01 13.36
C ARG A 30 -1.20 3.05 12.83
N GLN A 31 -1.43 4.32 13.18
CA GLN A 31 -0.63 5.47 12.77
C GLN A 31 -0.32 6.36 13.99
N TYR A 32 0.11 7.59 13.79
CA TYR A 32 0.40 8.55 14.84
C TYR A 32 0.20 9.99 14.36
N VAL A 33 -0.01 10.89 15.29
CA VAL A 33 0.12 12.35 15.07
C VAL A 33 1.48 12.77 15.60
N GLY A 34 2.25 13.51 14.79
CA GLY A 34 3.58 14.00 15.19
C GLY A 34 3.56 14.88 16.45
N ALA A 35 4.71 15.04 17.11
CA ALA A 35 4.83 15.82 18.35
C ALA A 35 4.42 17.30 18.19
N GLU A 36 4.57 17.85 16.98
CA GLU A 36 4.16 19.22 16.62
C GLU A 36 2.65 19.34 16.31
N GLY A 37 1.89 18.27 16.50
CA GLY A 37 0.48 18.20 16.18
C GLY A 37 0.17 17.94 14.71
N GLN A 38 -1.12 18.05 14.37
CA GLN A 38 -1.61 17.84 13.00
C GLN A 38 -1.16 19.00 12.09
N GLN A 39 -0.57 18.66 10.94
CA GLN A 39 -0.16 19.63 9.93
C GLN A 39 -0.77 19.31 8.57
N TRP A 40 -0.99 20.35 7.76
CA TRP A 40 -1.63 20.26 6.47
C TRP A 40 -0.83 21.01 5.41
N THR A 41 -0.95 20.54 4.18
CA THR A 41 -0.46 21.19 2.97
C THR A 41 -1.46 21.00 1.84
N THR A 42 -1.12 21.42 0.64
CA THR A 42 -1.91 21.21 -0.57
C THR A 42 -1.06 20.58 -1.66
N ALA A 43 -1.70 19.99 -2.69
CA ALA A 43 -0.96 19.45 -3.83
C ALA A 43 -0.19 20.54 -4.60
N GLU A 44 -0.64 21.81 -4.55
CA GLU A 44 0.04 22.95 -5.17
C GLU A 44 1.32 23.29 -4.43
N GLU A 45 1.27 23.43 -3.11
CA GLU A 45 2.45 23.67 -2.27
C GLU A 45 3.47 22.54 -2.36
N LEU A 46 3.03 21.28 -2.45
CA LEU A 46 3.93 20.14 -2.64
C LEU A 46 4.71 20.23 -3.95
N ARG A 47 4.09 20.68 -5.05
CA ARG A 47 4.78 20.85 -6.34
C ARG A 47 5.87 21.91 -6.34
N GLU A 48 5.85 22.86 -5.39
CA GLU A 48 6.90 23.87 -5.26
C GLU A 48 8.21 23.31 -4.69
N THR A 49 8.12 22.24 -3.90
CA THR A 49 9.24 21.72 -3.12
C THR A 49 9.59 20.26 -3.40
N HIS A 50 8.71 19.53 -4.09
CA HIS A 50 8.85 18.10 -4.37
C HIS A 50 8.73 17.82 -5.85
N HIS A 51 9.36 16.73 -6.30
CA HIS A 51 9.27 16.24 -7.67
C HIS A 51 9.11 14.71 -7.69
N SER A 52 8.67 14.16 -8.82
CA SER A 52 8.53 12.73 -8.99
C SER A 52 9.87 12.04 -9.15
N ARG A 53 10.04 10.89 -8.51
CA ARG A 53 11.09 9.90 -8.78
C ARG A 53 10.47 8.73 -9.52
N VAL A 54 11.05 8.36 -10.65
CA VAL A 54 10.54 7.28 -11.50
C VAL A 54 11.67 6.33 -11.84
N GLU A 55 11.45 5.02 -11.61
CA GLU A 55 12.42 3.96 -11.92
C GLU A 55 11.72 2.73 -12.48
N GLU A 56 12.28 2.14 -13.52
CA GLU A 56 11.89 0.79 -13.94
C GLU A 56 12.42 -0.21 -12.91
N ILE A 57 11.52 -1.01 -12.34
CA ILE A 57 11.84 -2.02 -11.31
C ILE A 57 12.18 -3.36 -11.98
N GLU A 58 11.35 -3.75 -12.93
CA GLU A 58 11.58 -4.86 -13.87
C GLU A 58 10.82 -4.56 -15.16
N PRO A 59 11.07 -5.29 -16.27
CA PRO A 59 10.38 -5.04 -17.53
C PRO A 59 8.87 -4.99 -17.37
N GLY A 60 8.27 -3.82 -17.68
CA GLY A 60 6.83 -3.59 -17.56
C GLY A 60 6.33 -3.17 -16.18
N LEU A 61 7.21 -3.00 -15.19
CA LEU A 61 6.86 -2.50 -13.86
C LEU A 61 7.66 -1.23 -13.54
N VAL A 62 6.96 -0.13 -13.34
CA VAL A 62 7.56 1.18 -13.02
C VAL A 62 7.19 1.61 -11.62
N GLY A 63 8.17 1.98 -10.82
CA GLY A 63 7.99 2.62 -9.51
C GLY A 63 7.89 4.13 -9.65
N ILE A 64 6.96 4.75 -8.93
CA ILE A 64 6.74 6.20 -8.87
C ILE A 64 6.78 6.62 -7.40
N GLY A 65 7.67 7.52 -7.05
CA GLY A 65 7.80 8.09 -5.71
C GLY A 65 7.86 9.60 -5.73
N VAL A 66 8.12 10.19 -4.57
CA VAL A 66 8.25 11.65 -4.39
C VAL A 66 9.57 11.96 -3.71
N GLU A 67 10.29 12.93 -4.23
CA GLU A 67 11.55 13.43 -3.66
C GLU A 67 11.50 14.96 -3.48
N PRO A 68 11.96 15.50 -2.33
CA PRO A 68 12.28 14.77 -1.09
C PRO A 68 11.15 13.88 -0.60
N SER A 69 11.42 12.87 0.24
CA SER A 69 10.39 11.98 0.79
C SER A 69 9.32 12.78 1.52
N PHE A 70 8.05 12.49 1.26
CA PHE A 70 6.90 13.13 1.89
C PHE A 70 5.99 12.10 2.55
N ALA A 71 5.37 12.47 3.68
CA ALA A 71 4.46 11.64 4.47
C ALA A 71 5.12 10.30 4.84
N ILE A 72 4.50 9.17 4.51
CA ILE A 72 5.02 7.82 4.79
C ILE A 72 6.18 7.45 3.86
N GLY A 73 6.36 8.18 2.75
CA GLY A 73 7.47 7.97 1.81
C GLY A 73 7.30 6.74 0.92
N GLN A 74 6.07 6.25 0.77
CA GLN A 74 5.76 5.11 -0.10
C GLN A 74 5.94 5.47 -1.58
N ARG A 75 6.08 4.43 -2.40
CA ARG A 75 5.99 4.50 -3.87
C ARG A 75 4.68 3.88 -4.35
N ALA A 76 4.18 4.35 -5.48
CA ALA A 76 3.22 3.65 -6.31
C ALA A 76 3.94 2.74 -7.31
N LEU A 77 3.26 1.73 -7.83
CA LEU A 77 3.76 0.81 -8.84
C LEU A 77 2.81 0.80 -10.04
N HIS A 78 3.33 1.13 -11.23
CA HIS A 78 2.55 1.12 -12.46
C HIS A 78 2.88 -0.13 -13.27
N VAL A 79 1.85 -0.89 -13.63
CA VAL A 79 1.95 -2.12 -14.44
C VAL A 79 0.74 -2.22 -15.37
N GLU A 80 0.96 -2.49 -16.65
CA GLU A 80 -0.10 -2.46 -17.67
C GLU A 80 -0.83 -1.09 -17.67
N SER A 81 -2.13 -1.05 -17.39
CA SER A 81 -2.93 0.16 -17.15
C SER A 81 -3.35 0.35 -15.69
N LEU A 82 -2.73 -0.40 -14.76
CA LEU A 82 -2.97 -0.31 -13.32
C LEU A 82 -1.93 0.58 -12.64
N LEU A 83 -2.39 1.56 -11.87
CA LEU A 83 -1.60 2.19 -10.81
C LEU A 83 -1.94 1.49 -9.48
N TRP A 84 -0.96 0.79 -8.92
CA TRP A 84 -1.04 0.14 -7.62
C TRP A 84 -0.47 1.03 -6.53
N ASP A 85 -1.27 1.31 -5.49
CA ASP A 85 -1.03 2.34 -4.49
C ASP A 85 -0.92 3.75 -5.09
N CYS A 86 -0.81 4.76 -4.25
CA CYS A 86 -0.73 6.14 -4.70
C CYS A 86 0.34 6.93 -3.96
N VAL A 87 0.81 7.97 -4.64
CA VAL A 87 1.71 8.99 -4.06
C VAL A 87 1.03 10.36 -4.11
N PRO A 88 1.40 11.29 -3.20
CA PRO A 88 0.70 12.57 -3.06
C PRO A 88 0.93 13.55 -4.21
N LEU A 89 1.93 13.34 -5.07
CA LEU A 89 2.25 14.20 -6.19
C LEU A 89 1.79 13.56 -7.51
N VAL A 90 0.75 14.14 -8.12
CA VAL A 90 0.30 13.72 -9.45
C VAL A 90 1.21 14.29 -10.52
N ASP A 91 1.80 13.42 -11.32
CA ASP A 91 2.68 13.77 -12.43
C ASP A 91 2.35 12.89 -13.65
N ASP A 92 1.73 13.47 -14.66
CA ASP A 92 1.29 12.77 -15.86
C ASP A 92 2.41 12.61 -16.92
N SER A 93 3.57 13.19 -16.67
CA SER A 93 4.73 13.00 -17.54
C SER A 93 5.42 11.65 -17.34
N VAL A 94 5.14 10.99 -16.22
CA VAL A 94 5.87 9.78 -15.77
C VAL A 94 5.21 8.45 -16.19
N VAL A 95 3.92 8.48 -16.57
CA VAL A 95 3.18 7.30 -17.07
C VAL A 95 2.24 7.68 -18.19
N GLN A 96 2.04 6.77 -19.15
CA GLN A 96 1.29 7.09 -20.38
C GLN A 96 -0.20 6.75 -20.30
N ALA A 97 -0.58 5.72 -19.55
CA ALA A 97 -1.98 5.28 -19.45
C ALA A 97 -2.27 4.66 -18.09
N ILE A 98 -3.25 5.22 -17.38
CA ILE A 98 -3.83 4.62 -16.18
C ILE A 98 -5.34 4.54 -16.40
N GLU A 99 -5.90 3.33 -16.43
CA GLU A 99 -7.35 3.10 -16.53
C GLU A 99 -7.94 2.71 -15.17
N THR A 100 -7.10 2.12 -14.33
CA THR A 100 -7.50 1.65 -13.00
C THR A 100 -6.45 2.03 -11.98
N ILE A 101 -6.91 2.54 -10.85
CA ILE A 101 -6.11 2.74 -9.64
C ILE A 101 -6.64 1.75 -8.61
N ALA A 102 -5.78 0.96 -7.98
CA ALA A 102 -6.14 0.12 -6.85
C ALA A 102 -5.17 0.36 -5.71
N VAL A 103 -5.65 0.35 -4.48
CA VAL A 103 -4.84 0.70 -3.32
C VAL A 103 -4.88 -0.41 -2.28
N SER A 104 -3.72 -0.72 -1.73
CA SER A 104 -3.56 -1.80 -0.75
C SER A 104 -4.35 -1.57 0.53
N HIS A 105 -4.38 -0.34 1.04
CA HIS A 105 -5.07 0.03 2.29
C HIS A 105 -5.09 1.55 2.50
N PRO A 106 -5.86 2.07 3.49
CA PRO A 106 -6.10 3.50 3.70
C PRO A 106 -4.88 4.40 3.88
N HIS A 107 -3.75 3.91 4.40
CA HIS A 107 -2.54 4.74 4.56
C HIS A 107 -1.99 5.25 3.21
N TYR A 108 -2.33 4.59 2.10
CA TYR A 108 -1.84 4.95 0.76
C TYR A 108 -2.92 5.57 -0.14
N TYR A 109 -4.08 5.97 0.42
CA TYR A 109 -5.11 6.64 -0.36
C TYR A 109 -4.63 7.97 -0.94
N THR A 110 -3.82 8.72 -0.21
CA THR A 110 -3.19 9.97 -0.63
C THR A 110 -4.10 10.83 -1.54
N THR A 111 -3.64 11.19 -2.74
CA THR A 111 -4.35 12.01 -3.74
C THR A 111 -5.02 11.15 -4.83
N ILE A 112 -5.58 9.98 -4.47
CA ILE A 112 -6.18 9.03 -5.45
C ILE A 112 -7.23 9.69 -6.35
N VAL A 113 -7.98 10.69 -5.84
CA VAL A 113 -9.01 11.37 -6.63
C VAL A 113 -8.36 12.27 -7.69
N ASP A 114 -7.29 12.99 -7.35
CA ASP A 114 -6.57 13.82 -8.33
C ASP A 114 -5.93 12.95 -9.42
N TRP A 115 -5.33 11.81 -9.05
CA TRP A 115 -4.84 10.82 -10.01
C TRP A 115 -5.96 10.31 -10.92
N ALA A 116 -7.09 9.90 -10.34
CA ALA A 116 -8.23 9.39 -11.08
C ALA A 116 -8.85 10.44 -12.03
N GLU A 117 -8.95 11.70 -11.60
CA GLU A 117 -9.43 12.80 -12.42
C GLU A 117 -8.46 13.11 -13.56
N ARG A 118 -7.15 13.10 -13.30
CA ARG A 118 -6.12 13.41 -14.29
C ARG A 118 -6.05 12.41 -15.44
N PHE A 119 -6.24 11.11 -15.14
CA PHE A 119 -6.14 10.03 -16.14
C PHE A 119 -7.49 9.50 -16.62
N ASP A 120 -8.61 10.07 -16.17
CA ASP A 120 -9.97 9.54 -16.41
C ASP A 120 -10.13 8.08 -15.92
N ALA A 121 -9.43 7.72 -14.85
CA ALA A 121 -9.35 6.37 -14.31
C ALA A 121 -10.44 6.11 -13.26
N ARG A 122 -10.80 4.83 -13.07
CA ARG A 122 -11.58 4.37 -11.92
C ARG A 122 -10.66 4.00 -10.76
N VAL A 123 -11.17 4.12 -9.54
CA VAL A 123 -10.47 3.73 -8.30
C VAL A 123 -11.15 2.52 -7.69
N LEU A 124 -10.41 1.45 -7.43
CA LEU A 124 -10.91 0.23 -6.78
C LEU A 124 -10.42 0.18 -5.33
N LEU A 125 -11.34 0.31 -4.38
CA LEU A 125 -11.07 0.17 -2.94
C LEU A 125 -11.91 -0.98 -2.38
N HIS A 126 -11.37 -1.71 -1.40
CA HIS A 126 -12.15 -2.73 -0.73
C HIS A 126 -13.22 -2.10 0.17
N GLU A 127 -14.45 -2.62 0.14
CA GLU A 127 -15.60 -2.03 0.86
C GLU A 127 -15.43 -2.01 2.39
N ALA A 128 -14.63 -2.94 2.94
CA ALA A 128 -14.35 -3.01 4.37
C ALA A 128 -13.54 -1.80 4.89
N ASP A 129 -12.92 -1.03 3.99
CA ASP A 129 -12.15 0.17 4.33
C ASP A 129 -12.85 1.46 3.88
N ARG A 130 -14.15 1.39 3.56
CA ARG A 130 -14.95 2.54 3.06
C ARG A 130 -14.93 3.74 4.00
N GLU A 131 -14.93 3.52 5.30
CA GLU A 131 -14.96 4.58 6.31
C GLU A 131 -13.74 5.49 6.28
N TRP A 132 -12.63 5.02 5.72
CA TRP A 132 -11.36 5.74 5.63
C TRP A 132 -11.24 6.64 4.39
N VAL A 133 -12.29 6.75 3.57
CA VAL A 133 -12.29 7.63 2.39
C VAL A 133 -12.61 9.06 2.80
N MET A 134 -11.58 9.90 2.92
CA MET A 134 -11.71 11.30 3.36
C MET A 134 -12.11 12.25 2.22
N ARG A 135 -11.94 11.85 0.96
CA ARG A 135 -12.39 12.58 -0.23
C ARG A 135 -13.25 11.68 -1.11
N PRO A 136 -14.58 11.66 -0.93
CA PRO A 136 -15.48 10.90 -1.79
C PRO A 136 -15.43 11.38 -3.24
N SER A 137 -15.54 10.43 -4.19
CA SER A 137 -15.59 10.73 -5.63
C SER A 137 -16.46 9.69 -6.34
N PRO A 138 -17.18 10.05 -7.42
CA PRO A 138 -17.91 9.10 -8.25
C PRO A 138 -16.99 8.11 -9.00
N ARG A 139 -15.68 8.38 -9.04
CA ARG A 139 -14.67 7.48 -9.62
C ARG A 139 -14.30 6.33 -8.71
N ILE A 140 -14.69 6.38 -7.42
CA ILE A 140 -14.40 5.32 -6.46
C ILE A 140 -15.46 4.23 -6.56
N GLU A 141 -15.04 3.06 -6.99
CA GLU A 141 -15.80 1.81 -7.02
C GLU A 141 -15.34 0.93 -5.83
N PHE A 142 -16.28 0.58 -4.96
CA PHE A 142 -15.99 -0.37 -3.89
C PHE A 142 -16.24 -1.80 -4.37
N TRP A 143 -15.29 -2.68 -4.08
CA TRP A 143 -15.43 -4.10 -4.34
C TRP A 143 -15.45 -4.89 -3.04
N SER A 144 -16.05 -6.08 -3.07
CA SER A 144 -16.22 -6.97 -1.92
C SER A 144 -15.75 -8.38 -2.21
N GLY A 145 -15.63 -9.17 -1.16
CA GLY A 145 -15.19 -10.56 -1.24
C GLY A 145 -13.67 -10.69 -1.17
N GLU A 146 -13.18 -11.87 -1.52
CA GLU A 146 -11.76 -12.21 -1.30
C GLU A 146 -10.89 -11.93 -2.53
N ARG A 147 -11.47 -11.81 -3.72
CA ARG A 147 -10.74 -11.64 -4.98
C ARG A 147 -11.50 -10.75 -5.97
N ARG A 148 -10.76 -9.92 -6.69
CA ARG A 148 -11.27 -9.09 -7.79
C ARG A 148 -10.31 -9.14 -8.96
N ARG A 149 -10.71 -9.75 -10.06
CA ARG A 149 -9.94 -9.72 -11.31
C ARG A 149 -10.02 -8.34 -11.96
N ILE A 150 -8.87 -7.82 -12.38
CA ILE A 150 -8.74 -6.56 -13.14
C ILE A 150 -8.56 -6.89 -14.62
N SER A 151 -7.60 -7.74 -14.95
CA SER A 151 -7.29 -8.25 -16.29
C SER A 151 -6.96 -9.74 -16.22
N ASP A 152 -6.54 -10.33 -17.32
CA ASP A 152 -6.07 -11.72 -17.33
C ASP A 152 -4.77 -11.89 -16.52
N GLY A 153 -3.92 -10.85 -16.51
CA GLY A 153 -2.65 -10.82 -15.79
C GLY A 153 -2.75 -10.29 -14.36
N LEU A 154 -3.81 -9.54 -13.99
CA LEU A 154 -3.89 -8.80 -12.74
C LEU A 154 -5.10 -9.16 -11.88
N GLU A 155 -4.87 -9.51 -10.62
CA GLU A 155 -5.90 -9.86 -9.66
C GLU A 155 -5.65 -9.22 -8.29
N LEU A 156 -6.65 -8.54 -7.73
CA LEU A 156 -6.65 -8.06 -6.35
C LEU A 156 -7.06 -9.21 -5.41
N ILE A 157 -6.34 -9.35 -4.31
CA ILE A 157 -6.56 -10.42 -3.32
C ILE A 157 -6.60 -9.78 -1.94
N ARG A 158 -7.74 -9.91 -1.25
CA ARG A 158 -7.90 -9.44 0.10
C ARG A 158 -7.12 -10.34 1.06
N LEU A 159 -6.14 -9.76 1.74
CA LEU A 159 -5.42 -10.40 2.84
C LEU A 159 -5.90 -9.91 4.21
N GLY A 160 -6.54 -8.74 4.31
CA GLY A 160 -6.88 -8.13 5.60
C GLY A 160 -5.64 -7.81 6.44
N GLY A 161 -5.70 -8.09 7.75
CA GLY A 161 -4.58 -7.86 8.66
C GLY A 161 -4.47 -6.41 9.10
N HIS A 162 -3.53 -5.66 8.56
CA HIS A 162 -3.26 -4.26 8.90
C HIS A 162 -4.53 -3.37 8.79
N PHE A 163 -5.34 -3.58 7.75
CA PHE A 163 -6.70 -3.05 7.60
C PHE A 163 -7.65 -4.18 7.22
N ALA A 164 -8.94 -4.03 7.52
CA ALA A 164 -9.93 -5.05 7.23
C ALA A 164 -10.05 -5.37 5.73
N GLY A 165 -9.90 -4.37 4.88
CA GLY A 165 -9.84 -4.48 3.43
C GLY A 165 -8.43 -4.63 2.86
N GLY A 166 -7.41 -4.83 3.70
CA GLY A 166 -6.02 -4.93 3.28
C GLY A 166 -5.83 -5.89 2.09
N THR A 167 -5.31 -5.37 1.00
CA THR A 167 -5.29 -6.03 -0.32
C THR A 167 -3.85 -6.10 -0.85
N VAL A 168 -3.55 -7.14 -1.62
CA VAL A 168 -2.35 -7.24 -2.47
C VAL A 168 -2.77 -7.42 -3.92
N CYS A 169 -1.90 -7.06 -4.86
CA CYS A 169 -2.12 -7.31 -6.28
C CYS A 169 -1.18 -8.42 -6.77
N LEU A 170 -1.75 -9.47 -7.36
CA LEU A 170 -1.00 -10.51 -8.05
C LEU A 170 -0.90 -10.14 -9.54
N TRP A 171 0.33 -9.97 -10.03
CA TRP A 171 0.66 -9.80 -11.44
C TRP A 171 1.30 -11.11 -11.96
N ARG A 172 0.54 -11.83 -12.76
CA ARG A 172 0.91 -13.20 -13.21
C ARG A 172 2.06 -13.22 -14.22
N ASP A 173 2.13 -12.19 -15.09
CA ASP A 173 3.13 -12.11 -16.16
C ASP A 173 4.48 -11.59 -15.68
N GLY A 174 4.54 -11.00 -14.48
CA GLY A 174 5.79 -10.57 -13.85
C GLY A 174 6.74 -11.71 -13.52
N ALA A 175 8.00 -11.40 -13.23
CA ALA A 175 9.05 -12.37 -12.96
C ALA A 175 9.19 -13.41 -14.09
N GLU A 176 9.14 -12.96 -15.34
CA GLU A 176 9.17 -13.80 -16.55
C GLU A 176 8.08 -14.91 -16.53
N GLY A 177 6.86 -14.53 -16.08
CA GLY A 177 5.71 -15.45 -15.98
C GLY A 177 5.67 -16.32 -14.72
N ARG A 178 6.58 -16.10 -13.74
CA ARG A 178 6.54 -16.80 -12.46
C ARG A 178 5.67 -16.11 -11.40
N GLY A 179 5.17 -14.93 -11.71
CA GLY A 179 4.29 -14.13 -10.88
C GLY A 179 5.00 -13.20 -9.89
N VAL A 180 4.38 -12.06 -9.68
CA VAL A 180 4.81 -11.00 -8.75
C VAL A 180 3.64 -10.63 -7.84
N VAL A 181 3.91 -10.41 -6.56
CA VAL A 181 2.96 -9.79 -5.64
C VAL A 181 3.38 -8.34 -5.36
N LEU A 182 2.48 -7.39 -5.63
CA LEU A 182 2.60 -6.00 -5.21
C LEU A 182 1.87 -5.89 -3.87
N SER A 183 2.62 -5.65 -2.79
CA SER A 183 2.10 -5.93 -1.44
C SER A 183 1.75 -4.71 -0.61
N GLY A 184 2.12 -3.50 -1.04
CA GLY A 184 2.12 -2.39 -0.10
C GLY A 184 2.97 -2.74 1.12
N ASP A 185 2.41 -2.59 2.32
CA ASP A 185 2.98 -3.11 3.57
C ASP A 185 2.10 -4.16 4.28
N ILE A 186 1.07 -4.67 3.61
CA ILE A 186 0.27 -5.80 4.10
C ILE A 186 1.17 -7.04 4.32
N LEU A 187 2.13 -7.25 3.40
CA LEU A 187 3.27 -8.18 3.57
C LEU A 187 4.53 -7.33 3.50
N GLN A 188 4.95 -6.74 4.62
CA GLN A 188 6.07 -5.80 4.62
C GLN A 188 7.40 -6.51 4.50
N VAL A 189 8.09 -6.32 3.38
CA VAL A 189 9.48 -6.75 3.22
C VAL A 189 10.34 -5.94 4.18
N VAL A 190 11.07 -6.62 5.08
CA VAL A 190 11.92 -5.97 6.08
C VAL A 190 13.36 -5.76 5.56
N SER A 191 14.23 -5.12 6.33
CA SER A 191 15.59 -4.79 5.91
C SER A 191 16.41 -6.01 5.50
N ASP A 192 16.26 -7.14 6.20
CA ASP A 192 16.73 -8.45 5.72
C ASP A 192 15.70 -9.01 4.73
N ARG A 193 15.90 -8.75 3.43
CA ARG A 193 15.01 -9.14 2.32
C ARG A 193 14.81 -10.66 2.16
N ASN A 194 15.22 -11.46 3.14
CA ASN A 194 14.84 -12.85 3.28
C ASN A 194 13.55 -13.06 4.08
N TRP A 195 12.96 -11.97 4.61
CA TRP A 195 11.83 -12.02 5.51
C TRP A 195 10.79 -10.93 5.19
N VAL A 196 9.54 -11.22 5.58
CA VAL A 196 8.46 -10.22 5.69
C VAL A 196 7.97 -10.14 7.12
N SER A 197 7.30 -9.03 7.46
CA SER A 197 6.63 -8.83 8.74
C SER A 197 5.15 -8.55 8.54
N PHE A 198 4.39 -8.73 9.62
CA PHE A 198 2.95 -8.63 9.67
C PHE A 198 2.55 -7.85 10.93
N MET A 199 2.16 -6.59 10.81
CA MET A 199 1.89 -5.75 11.96
C MET A 199 0.48 -5.16 11.89
N TRP A 200 -0.13 -4.99 13.05
CA TRP A 200 -1.30 -4.13 13.20
C TRP A 200 -0.89 -2.67 13.07
N SER A 201 0.17 -2.27 13.75
CA SER A 201 0.77 -0.94 13.63
C SER A 201 2.29 -1.04 13.52
N TYR A 202 2.84 -0.53 12.42
CA TYR A 202 4.29 -0.45 12.24
C TYR A 202 4.91 0.67 13.09
N PRO A 203 4.37 1.90 13.12
CA PRO A 203 4.93 2.97 13.96
C PRO A 203 4.89 2.65 15.46
N ASN A 204 3.83 2.01 15.93
CA ASN A 204 3.62 1.68 17.34
C ASN A 204 4.07 0.24 17.70
N LEU A 205 4.64 -0.50 16.74
CA LEU A 205 5.21 -1.85 16.92
C LEU A 205 4.19 -2.88 17.47
N ILE A 206 2.90 -2.74 17.11
CA ILE A 206 1.85 -3.64 17.55
C ILE A 206 1.73 -4.81 16.55
N PRO A 207 1.91 -6.06 16.98
CA PRO A 207 1.82 -7.23 16.12
C PRO A 207 0.38 -7.53 15.70
N LEU A 208 0.21 -8.25 14.57
CA LEU A 208 -1.06 -8.90 14.25
C LEU A 208 -1.29 -10.11 15.16
N PRO A 209 -2.55 -10.42 15.48
CA PRO A 209 -2.89 -11.64 16.23
C PRO A 209 -2.65 -12.91 15.40
N ALA A 210 -2.36 -14.02 16.08
CA ALA A 210 -2.00 -15.29 15.44
C ALA A 210 -3.04 -15.76 14.41
N ALA A 211 -4.33 -15.64 14.70
CA ALA A 211 -5.41 -16.05 13.80
C ALA A 211 -5.37 -15.30 12.44
N GLU A 212 -5.00 -14.01 12.45
CA GLU A 212 -4.84 -13.23 11.21
C GLU A 212 -3.61 -13.70 10.41
N ILE A 213 -2.51 -14.02 11.08
CA ILE A 213 -1.31 -14.55 10.41
C ILE A 213 -1.59 -15.92 9.79
N GLU A 214 -2.30 -16.80 10.51
CA GLU A 214 -2.70 -18.12 9.99
C GLU A 214 -3.59 -17.98 8.75
N ARG A 215 -4.54 -17.04 8.76
CA ARG A 215 -5.42 -16.77 7.64
C ARG A 215 -4.63 -16.22 6.44
N ILE A 216 -3.78 -15.21 6.63
CA ILE A 216 -2.91 -14.65 5.59
C ILE A 216 -2.03 -15.75 5.00
N ARG A 217 -1.39 -16.56 5.84
CA ARG A 217 -0.57 -17.69 5.42
C ARG A 217 -1.33 -18.66 4.51
N GLY A 218 -2.56 -19.03 4.90
CA GLY A 218 -3.42 -19.91 4.11
C GLY A 218 -3.77 -19.34 2.74
N VAL A 219 -4.04 -18.03 2.64
CA VAL A 219 -4.27 -17.37 1.35
C VAL A 219 -3.01 -17.37 0.50
N VAL A 220 -1.86 -16.96 1.07
CA VAL A 220 -0.56 -16.93 0.35
C VAL A 220 -0.16 -18.30 -0.18
N GLU A 221 -0.45 -19.39 0.56
CA GLU A 221 -0.17 -20.76 0.13
C GLU A 221 -0.86 -21.12 -1.20
N SER A 222 -2.04 -20.53 -1.46
CA SER A 222 -2.81 -20.73 -2.69
C SER A 222 -2.36 -19.89 -3.89
N LEU A 223 -1.41 -18.95 -3.71
CA LEU A 223 -0.93 -18.07 -4.76
C LEU A 223 0.36 -18.62 -5.38
N ASP A 224 0.57 -18.31 -6.66
CA ASP A 224 1.83 -18.61 -7.36
C ASP A 224 2.53 -17.31 -7.69
N PHE A 225 3.70 -17.09 -7.07
CA PHE A 225 4.57 -15.94 -7.31
C PHE A 225 5.99 -16.22 -6.85
N ASP A 226 6.93 -15.59 -7.52
CA ASP A 226 8.37 -15.71 -7.25
C ASP A 226 8.99 -14.43 -6.68
N ARG A 227 8.37 -13.25 -6.99
CA ARG A 227 8.84 -11.95 -6.52
C ARG A 227 7.76 -11.23 -5.72
N ILE A 228 8.20 -10.30 -4.85
CA ILE A 228 7.33 -9.38 -4.12
C ILE A 228 7.94 -7.99 -4.11
N TYR A 229 7.12 -6.98 -4.37
CA TYR A 229 7.51 -5.58 -4.27
C TYR A 229 6.60 -4.85 -3.29
N GLY A 230 7.23 -4.30 -2.23
CA GLY A 230 6.57 -3.52 -1.19
C GLY A 230 6.51 -2.03 -1.51
N ALA A 231 6.01 -1.28 -0.53
CA ALA A 231 5.74 0.15 -0.64
C ALA A 231 6.98 1.04 -0.76
N TRP A 232 8.19 0.57 -0.49
CA TRP A 232 9.41 1.38 -0.53
C TRP A 232 10.43 0.84 -1.52
N TRP A 233 11.34 1.69 -1.98
CA TRP A 233 12.29 1.40 -3.04
C TRP A 233 13.23 0.23 -2.76
N ASP A 234 13.64 0.06 -1.50
CA ASP A 234 14.54 -0.98 -1.05
C ASP A 234 13.80 -2.21 -0.44
N ARG A 235 12.49 -2.29 -0.59
CA ARG A 235 11.64 -3.33 -0.02
C ARG A 235 11.07 -4.25 -1.10
N GLY A 236 11.96 -5.07 -1.67
CA GLY A 236 11.63 -6.11 -2.64
C GLY A 236 12.32 -7.44 -2.31
N ILE A 237 11.74 -8.53 -2.79
CA ILE A 237 12.30 -9.88 -2.77
C ILE A 237 12.30 -10.38 -4.21
N ASP A 238 13.47 -10.61 -4.77
CA ASP A 238 13.67 -10.84 -6.20
C ASP A 238 13.57 -12.32 -6.62
N ALA A 239 13.51 -13.27 -5.65
CA ALA A 239 13.34 -14.69 -5.90
C ALA A 239 12.84 -15.43 -4.66
N ASP A 240 12.16 -16.57 -4.87
CA ASP A 240 11.64 -17.46 -3.82
C ASP A 240 10.72 -16.75 -2.82
N ALA A 241 10.04 -15.67 -3.26
CA ALA A 241 9.28 -14.80 -2.37
C ALA A 241 8.16 -15.55 -1.64
N LYS A 242 7.42 -16.44 -2.32
CA LYS A 242 6.38 -17.26 -1.69
C LYS A 242 6.91 -18.07 -0.50
N ALA A 243 8.02 -18.78 -0.69
CA ALA A 243 8.64 -19.57 0.37
C ALA A 243 9.13 -18.70 1.53
N LYS A 244 9.66 -17.49 1.22
CA LYS A 244 10.11 -16.54 2.22
C LYS A 244 8.94 -15.96 3.02
N VAL A 245 7.79 -15.67 2.39
CA VAL A 245 6.57 -15.22 3.09
C VAL A 245 6.04 -16.29 4.01
N LEU A 246 5.90 -17.55 3.54
CA LEU A 246 5.37 -18.65 4.34
C LEU A 246 6.24 -18.94 5.57
N ARG A 247 7.56 -19.05 5.41
CA ARG A 247 8.46 -19.24 6.56
C ARG A 247 8.51 -18.03 7.50
N SER A 248 8.24 -16.81 6.99
CA SER A 248 8.12 -15.62 7.82
C SER A 248 6.88 -15.68 8.70
N ALA A 249 5.75 -16.14 8.16
CA ALA A 249 4.52 -16.37 8.92
C ALA A 249 4.75 -17.42 10.03
N ASP A 250 5.38 -18.55 9.71
CA ASP A 250 5.71 -19.60 10.68
C ASP A 250 6.61 -19.05 11.81
N ARG A 251 7.67 -18.28 11.45
CA ARG A 251 8.56 -17.63 12.43
C ARG A 251 7.82 -16.62 13.31
N TYR A 252 6.90 -15.85 12.71
CA TYR A 252 6.12 -14.85 13.43
C TYR A 252 5.16 -15.51 14.42
N LEU A 253 4.43 -16.55 13.99
CA LEU A 253 3.56 -17.36 14.85
C LEU A 253 4.32 -17.95 16.03
N ASP A 254 5.48 -18.54 15.78
CA ASP A 254 6.33 -19.07 16.87
C ASP A 254 6.75 -17.97 17.85
N ALA A 255 7.06 -16.78 17.37
CA ALA A 255 7.48 -15.67 18.24
C ALA A 255 6.37 -15.16 19.16
N ILE A 256 5.12 -15.07 18.64
CA ILE A 256 3.98 -14.51 19.42
C ILE A 256 3.23 -15.55 20.24
N THR A 257 3.33 -16.86 19.90
CA THR A 257 2.57 -17.91 20.60
C THR A 257 3.41 -18.74 21.56
N ARG A 258 4.67 -19.05 21.22
CA ARG A 258 5.51 -19.99 21.98
C ARG A 258 6.58 -19.33 22.83
N GLY A 259 6.80 -18.01 22.65
CA GLY A 259 7.90 -17.30 23.31
C GLY A 259 9.26 -17.89 22.89
N ARG A 260 10.11 -17.12 22.23
CA ARG A 260 11.50 -17.51 21.95
C ARG A 260 12.31 -17.47 23.24
N GLY A 261 12.15 -18.46 24.13
CA GLY A 261 12.84 -18.42 25.42
C GLY A 261 13.33 -19.75 25.93
N ALA A 262 12.88 -20.87 25.40
CA ALA A 262 13.13 -22.17 26.00
C ALA A 262 14.15 -23.07 25.25
N GLY A 263 14.86 -22.59 24.21
CA GLY A 263 15.66 -23.51 23.40
C GLY A 263 16.84 -22.98 22.63
N LEU A 264 17.29 -21.74 22.84
CA LEU A 264 18.48 -21.20 22.18
C LEU A 264 19.41 -20.53 23.19
N LEU A 265 19.98 -21.30 24.08
CA LEU A 265 21.27 -21.08 24.75
C LEU A 265 22.16 -22.26 24.45
#